data_f3b5ef9ffb5781e911995b6344dc72c8
#
_entry.id   f3b5ef9ffb5781e911995b6344dc72c8
#
_cell.length_a   1.000
_cell.length_b   1.000
_cell.length_c   1.000
_cell.angle_alpha   90.00
_cell.angle_beta   90.00
_cell.angle_gamma   90.00
#
_symmetry.space_group_name_H-M   'P 1'
#
loop_
_entity.id
_entity.type
_entity.pdbx_description
1 polymer ?
#
loop_
_entity_poly.entity_id
_entity_poly.type
_entity_poly.pdbx_seq_one_letter_code
_entity_poly.pdbx_strand_id
1 'polypeptide(L)'
;SLMAAYTHSVSKEVTSLPGSNAASVLNYVSTVEGPNNMHLHNSQNVTPDRFVFSITNNDSHGNHLSLIYETWRGGYNYSYMMMNDINGDGYNYDALYIPTDQQVANGEFRFVSEDDKTRFMDFVHNDSYLSKHQGEYAEPYSLYNPWVHRIDVSYKHDFTLNVGKTKHTLQLSCDVKNVLNLFNSKWGVSKYLNPEIGSDPRILKYEGVDKQGYATFSTPEAINGNTQTWTLNHGIGQCWYASIGIKYIFN
;
A
#
# COMPACT_ATOMS: atom_id res chain seq x y z
N SER A 1 3.13 -31.22 -8.83
CA SER A 1 4.23 -30.22 -8.83
C SER A 1 4.05 -29.22 -7.72
N LEU A 2 5.16 -28.63 -7.26
CA LEU A 2 5.21 -27.59 -6.23
C LEU A 2 6.18 -26.53 -6.70
N MET A 3 5.82 -25.25 -6.51
CA MET A 3 6.66 -24.10 -6.80
C MET A 3 6.55 -23.08 -5.64
N ALA A 4 7.67 -22.49 -5.25
CA ALA A 4 7.73 -21.35 -4.35
C ALA A 4 8.72 -20.35 -4.90
N ALA A 5 8.37 -19.07 -4.88
CA ALA A 5 9.23 -17.96 -5.32
C ALA A 5 9.04 -16.76 -4.40
N TYR A 6 10.15 -16.17 -3.98
CA TYR A 6 10.18 -14.88 -3.28
C TYR A 6 10.97 -13.87 -4.10
N THR A 7 10.42 -12.69 -4.25
CA THR A 7 11.06 -11.58 -4.92
C THR A 7 11.19 -10.42 -3.95
N HIS A 8 12.40 -9.93 -3.78
CA HIS A 8 12.67 -8.66 -3.11
C HIS A 8 13.17 -7.65 -4.14
N SER A 9 12.57 -6.46 -4.18
CA SER A 9 12.88 -5.41 -5.14
C SER A 9 13.19 -4.11 -4.41
N VAL A 10 14.28 -3.47 -4.81
CA VAL A 10 14.66 -2.12 -4.38
C VAL A 10 14.68 -1.23 -5.62
N SER A 11 13.95 -0.14 -5.57
CA SER A 11 13.95 0.90 -6.60
C SER A 11 14.14 2.24 -5.93
N LYS A 12 15.14 2.97 -6.39
CA LYS A 12 15.47 4.32 -5.90
C LYS A 12 15.48 5.28 -7.08
N GLU A 13 15.05 6.51 -6.82
CA GLU A 13 14.98 7.57 -7.83
C GLU A 13 15.22 8.94 -7.18
N VAL A 14 15.50 9.95 -7.97
CA VAL A 14 15.65 11.34 -7.51
C VAL A 14 14.34 12.10 -7.71
N THR A 15 13.59 11.76 -8.77
CA THR A 15 12.25 12.32 -9.04
C THR A 15 11.33 11.23 -9.55
N SER A 16 10.07 11.23 -9.13
CA SER A 16 9.09 10.21 -9.50
C SER A 16 8.43 10.43 -10.86
N LEU A 17 8.83 11.46 -11.61
CA LEU A 17 8.21 11.85 -12.87
C LEU A 17 6.65 11.88 -12.81
N PRO A 18 6.05 12.48 -11.76
CA PRO A 18 4.61 12.42 -11.55
C PRO A 18 3.82 13.30 -12.52
N GLY A 19 4.50 14.09 -13.32
CA GLY A 19 3.92 15.03 -14.29
C GLY A 19 4.55 14.97 -15.67
N SER A 20 3.86 15.60 -16.63
CA SER A 20 4.26 15.65 -18.04
C SER A 20 5.26 16.76 -18.38
N ASN A 21 5.58 17.62 -17.42
CA ASN A 21 6.53 18.73 -17.62
C ASN A 21 7.47 18.86 -16.41
N ALA A 22 8.59 19.57 -16.60
CA ALA A 22 9.65 19.68 -15.59
C ALA A 22 9.16 20.30 -14.26
N ALA A 23 8.31 21.30 -14.31
CA ALA A 23 7.76 21.93 -13.11
C ALA A 23 6.94 20.92 -12.27
N SER A 24 6.08 20.12 -12.91
CA SER A 24 5.31 19.08 -12.23
C SER A 24 6.21 18.02 -11.61
N VAL A 25 7.28 17.65 -12.29
CA VAL A 25 8.23 16.63 -11.80
C VAL A 25 8.92 17.06 -10.52
N LEU A 26 9.36 18.31 -10.45
CA LEU A 26 10.07 18.86 -9.28
C LEU A 26 9.12 19.11 -8.09
N ASN A 27 7.84 19.39 -8.34
CA ASN A 27 6.90 19.84 -7.31
C ASN A 27 6.19 18.71 -6.55
N TYR A 28 6.35 17.45 -6.95
CA TYR A 28 5.56 16.34 -6.37
C TYR A 28 6.37 15.39 -5.48
N VAL A 29 7.66 15.64 -5.29
CA VAL A 29 8.49 14.85 -4.39
C VAL A 29 8.63 15.56 -3.06
N SER A 30 8.37 14.85 -1.98
CA SER A 30 8.58 15.34 -0.62
C SER A 30 10.06 15.66 -0.38
N THR A 31 10.36 16.88 0.07
CA THR A 31 11.73 17.33 0.32
C THR A 31 11.85 18.03 1.67
N VAL A 32 13.06 18.11 2.20
CA VAL A 32 13.40 18.89 3.40
C VAL A 32 13.95 20.28 3.03
N GLU A 33 14.78 20.32 1.99
CA GLU A 33 15.55 21.51 1.61
C GLU A 33 15.06 22.15 0.29
N GLY A 34 13.88 21.71 -0.17
CA GLY A 34 13.27 22.21 -1.40
C GLY A 34 13.68 21.45 -2.67
N PRO A 35 12.98 21.71 -3.79
CA PRO A 35 13.08 20.90 -5.01
C PRO A 35 14.43 21.02 -5.74
N ASN A 36 15.26 21.99 -5.40
CA ASN A 36 16.61 22.16 -5.98
C ASN A 36 17.69 21.31 -5.28
N ASN A 37 17.36 20.70 -4.14
CA ASN A 37 18.28 19.86 -3.38
C ASN A 37 17.67 18.45 -3.16
N MET A 38 17.41 17.75 -4.26
CA MET A 38 16.79 16.43 -4.24
C MET A 38 17.80 15.35 -3.89
N HIS A 39 17.39 14.42 -3.04
CA HIS A 39 18.17 13.25 -2.64
C HIS A 39 17.61 11.96 -3.22
N LEU A 40 18.43 10.93 -3.24
CA LEU A 40 18.01 9.59 -3.67
C LEU A 40 17.03 9.01 -2.65
N HIS A 41 15.81 8.72 -3.08
CA HIS A 41 14.73 8.20 -2.26
C HIS A 41 14.07 6.95 -2.88
N ASN A 42 13.11 6.34 -2.16
CA ASN A 42 12.35 5.21 -2.69
C ASN A 42 11.50 5.63 -3.89
N SER A 43 11.33 4.71 -4.84
CA SER A 43 10.41 4.91 -5.95
C SER A 43 8.96 4.81 -5.51
N GLN A 44 8.09 5.66 -6.09
CA GLN A 44 6.66 5.64 -5.83
C GLN A 44 6.01 4.30 -6.17
N ASN A 45 6.45 3.66 -7.25
CA ASN A 45 5.80 2.49 -7.85
C ASN A 45 6.62 1.20 -7.65
N VAL A 46 7.12 0.96 -6.44
CA VAL A 46 7.84 -0.28 -6.12
C VAL A 46 6.97 -1.24 -5.32
N THR A 47 7.04 -2.53 -5.69
CA THR A 47 6.55 -3.66 -4.88
C THR A 47 7.77 -4.29 -4.21
N PRO A 48 8.11 -3.90 -2.95
CA PRO A 48 9.37 -4.31 -2.35
C PRO A 48 9.43 -5.81 -2.09
N ASP A 49 8.31 -6.43 -1.75
CA ASP A 49 8.26 -7.84 -1.41
C ASP A 49 7.06 -8.52 -2.06
N ARG A 50 7.30 -9.65 -2.71
CA ARG A 50 6.28 -10.53 -3.27
C ARG A 50 6.67 -11.98 -3.05
N PHE A 51 5.72 -12.79 -2.60
CA PHE A 51 5.87 -14.23 -2.48
C PHE A 51 4.76 -14.93 -3.26
N VAL A 52 5.11 -15.98 -4.01
CA VAL A 52 4.18 -16.83 -4.75
C VAL A 52 4.47 -18.28 -4.37
N PHE A 53 3.42 -18.99 -4.03
CA PHE A 53 3.46 -20.42 -3.82
C PHE A 53 2.37 -21.09 -4.66
N SER A 54 2.70 -22.17 -5.34
CA SER A 54 1.71 -22.96 -6.05
C SER A 54 1.91 -24.46 -5.87
N ILE A 55 0.81 -25.16 -5.78
CA ILE A 55 0.76 -26.61 -5.81
C ILE A 55 -0.21 -27.06 -6.90
N THR A 56 0.21 -28.03 -7.70
CA THR A 56 -0.63 -28.66 -8.72
C THR A 56 -0.54 -30.15 -8.58
N ASN A 57 -1.68 -30.80 -8.45
CA ASN A 57 -1.82 -32.25 -8.44
C ASN A 57 -2.67 -32.68 -9.63
N ASN A 58 -2.15 -33.65 -10.40
CA ASN A 58 -2.89 -34.32 -11.47
C ASN A 58 -2.82 -35.80 -11.18
N ASP A 59 -3.96 -36.48 -11.12
CA ASP A 59 -4.01 -37.89 -10.89
C ASP A 59 -4.38 -38.70 -12.16
N SER A 60 -4.28 -40.02 -12.06
CA SER A 60 -4.62 -40.93 -13.15
C SER A 60 -6.13 -41.08 -13.37
N HIS A 61 -6.96 -40.54 -12.50
CA HIS A 61 -8.42 -40.56 -12.57
C HIS A 61 -9.00 -39.34 -13.26
N GLY A 62 -8.14 -38.48 -13.82
CA GLY A 62 -8.56 -37.25 -14.52
C GLY A 62 -8.83 -36.06 -13.63
N ASN A 63 -8.39 -36.10 -12.35
CA ASN A 63 -8.51 -34.93 -11.46
C ASN A 63 -7.28 -34.04 -11.59
N HIS A 64 -7.53 -32.74 -11.74
CA HIS A 64 -6.51 -31.67 -11.80
C HIS A 64 -6.85 -30.62 -10.77
N LEU A 65 -6.07 -30.56 -9.69
CA LEU A 65 -6.21 -29.56 -8.64
C LEU A 65 -5.02 -28.60 -8.68
N SER A 66 -5.29 -27.31 -8.69
CA SER A 66 -4.26 -26.27 -8.55
C SER A 66 -4.66 -25.30 -7.46
N LEU A 67 -3.69 -24.94 -6.61
CA LEU A 67 -3.79 -23.87 -5.63
C LEU A 67 -2.64 -22.91 -5.86
N ILE A 68 -2.94 -21.61 -5.88
CA ILE A 68 -1.95 -20.55 -5.94
C ILE A 68 -2.18 -19.63 -4.74
N TYR A 69 -1.15 -19.47 -3.93
CA TYR A 69 -1.10 -18.43 -2.90
C TYR A 69 -0.14 -17.35 -3.36
N GLU A 70 -0.58 -16.12 -3.30
CA GLU A 70 0.21 -14.93 -3.60
C GLU A 70 0.08 -13.91 -2.47
N THR A 71 1.20 -13.31 -2.09
CA THR A 71 1.21 -12.19 -1.15
C THR A 71 2.23 -11.15 -1.58
N TRP A 72 1.89 -9.88 -1.40
CA TRP A 72 2.76 -8.75 -1.74
C TRP A 72 2.43 -7.53 -0.87
N ARG A 73 3.35 -6.58 -0.81
CA ARG A 73 3.12 -5.23 -0.26
C ARG A 73 3.63 -4.15 -1.20
N GLY A 74 3.16 -2.91 -1.03
CA GLY A 74 3.52 -1.78 -1.88
C GLY A 74 2.74 -1.76 -3.20
N GLY A 75 3.38 -1.24 -4.24
CA GLY A 75 2.81 -1.07 -5.58
C GLY A 75 2.52 0.39 -5.91
N TYR A 76 1.90 1.14 -5.02
CA TYR A 76 1.83 2.61 -5.03
C TYR A 76 2.10 3.09 -3.61
N ASN A 77 3.18 3.84 -3.43
CA ASN A 77 3.68 4.24 -2.12
C ASN A 77 3.48 5.74 -1.92
N TYR A 78 3.34 6.16 -0.67
CA TYR A 78 3.03 7.53 -0.29
C TYR A 78 4.14 8.14 0.55
N SER A 79 4.12 9.48 0.64
CA SER A 79 5.01 10.27 1.50
C SER A 79 4.20 10.99 2.55
N TYR A 80 4.59 10.95 3.83
CA TYR A 80 4.05 11.89 4.80
C TYR A 80 4.62 13.27 4.55
N MET A 81 3.75 14.27 4.46
CA MET A 81 4.11 15.65 4.13
C MET A 81 3.44 16.67 5.05
N MET A 82 3.98 17.87 5.07
CA MET A 82 3.32 19.04 5.66
C MET A 82 2.14 19.51 4.79
N MET A 83 1.18 20.19 5.38
CA MET A 83 0.02 20.72 4.65
C MET A 83 0.34 21.98 3.82
N ASN A 84 1.35 22.74 4.22
CA ASN A 84 1.74 23.99 3.59
C ASN A 84 3.26 24.14 3.56
N ASP A 85 3.72 25.15 2.83
CA ASP A 85 5.13 25.53 2.73
C ASP A 85 5.66 26.01 4.10
N ILE A 86 6.61 25.27 4.67
CA ILE A 86 7.23 25.59 5.95
C ILE A 86 8.57 26.31 5.78
N ASN A 87 9.29 26.02 4.69
CA ASN A 87 10.63 26.55 4.43
C ASN A 87 10.63 27.86 3.62
N GLY A 88 9.46 28.26 3.06
CA GLY A 88 9.27 29.50 2.31
C GLY A 88 9.79 29.44 0.87
N ASP A 89 9.95 28.25 0.29
CA ASP A 89 10.46 28.08 -1.08
C ASP A 89 9.36 28.19 -2.17
N GLY A 90 8.11 28.32 -1.76
CA GLY A 90 6.94 28.45 -2.64
C GLY A 90 6.33 27.11 -3.06
N TYR A 91 6.79 25.98 -2.52
CA TYR A 91 6.26 24.66 -2.80
C TYR A 91 5.67 23.99 -1.54
N ASN A 92 4.53 23.32 -1.69
CA ASN A 92 3.82 22.66 -0.58
C ASN A 92 4.11 21.16 -0.53
N TYR A 93 5.37 20.77 -0.66
CA TYR A 93 5.83 19.38 -0.65
C TYR A 93 6.92 19.13 0.39
N ASP A 94 6.85 19.88 1.49
CA ASP A 94 7.79 19.70 2.60
C ASP A 94 7.56 18.38 3.31
N ALA A 95 8.66 17.66 3.57
CA ALA A 95 8.63 16.42 4.32
C ALA A 95 8.13 16.65 5.75
N LEU A 96 7.30 15.75 6.25
CA LEU A 96 6.86 15.78 7.63
C LEU A 96 8.04 15.49 8.56
N TYR A 97 8.33 16.40 9.49
CA TYR A 97 9.15 16.07 10.65
C TYR A 97 8.30 15.38 11.71
N ILE A 98 8.76 14.26 12.24
CA ILE A 98 8.04 13.45 13.22
C ILE A 98 8.67 13.71 14.60
N PRO A 99 8.11 14.59 15.44
CA PRO A 99 8.74 14.94 16.70
C PRO A 99 8.76 13.75 17.67
N THR A 100 9.79 13.72 18.52
CA THR A 100 9.82 12.80 19.66
C THR A 100 8.92 13.31 20.79
N ASP A 101 8.46 12.40 21.66
CA ASP A 101 7.72 12.76 22.87
C ASP A 101 8.49 13.76 23.75
N GLN A 102 9.82 13.60 23.81
CA GLN A 102 10.68 14.49 24.58
C GLN A 102 10.72 15.91 24.01
N GLN A 103 10.83 16.07 22.69
CA GLN A 103 10.82 17.37 22.03
C GLN A 103 9.50 18.11 22.26
N VAL A 104 8.39 17.37 22.21
CA VAL A 104 7.06 17.93 22.50
C VAL A 104 6.94 18.32 23.98
N ALA A 105 7.38 17.45 24.89
CA ALA A 105 7.33 17.72 26.34
C ALA A 105 8.21 18.90 26.76
N ASN A 106 9.38 19.08 26.12
CA ASN A 106 10.30 20.18 26.39
C ASN A 106 9.89 21.51 25.71
N GLY A 107 8.84 21.50 24.86
CA GLY A 107 8.40 22.68 24.11
C GLY A 107 9.34 23.07 22.95
N GLU A 108 10.17 22.14 22.49
CA GLU A 108 11.00 22.28 21.30
C GLU A 108 10.16 22.18 20.02
N PHE A 109 9.11 21.35 20.06
CA PHE A 109 8.08 21.23 19.04
C PHE A 109 6.73 21.68 19.62
N ARG A 110 6.10 22.69 19.00
CA ARG A 110 4.95 23.38 19.60
C ARG A 110 3.70 23.27 18.76
N PHE A 111 2.59 23.02 19.45
CA PHE A 111 1.26 23.01 18.84
C PHE A 111 0.49 24.28 19.23
N VAL A 112 -0.47 24.66 18.39
CA VAL A 112 -1.36 25.80 18.65
C VAL A 112 -2.22 25.55 19.89
N SER A 113 -2.62 24.28 20.10
CA SER A 113 -3.43 23.87 21.26
C SER A 113 -2.99 22.50 21.80
N GLU A 114 -3.37 22.21 23.04
CA GLU A 114 -3.19 20.87 23.64
C GLU A 114 -4.00 19.78 22.92
N ASP A 115 -5.12 20.16 22.32
CA ASP A 115 -5.94 19.27 21.53
C ASP A 115 -5.24 18.87 20.22
N ASP A 116 -4.64 19.82 19.52
CA ASP A 116 -3.81 19.55 18.33
C ASP A 116 -2.65 18.61 18.66
N LYS A 117 -1.97 18.86 19.78
CA LYS A 117 -0.88 18.02 20.28
C LYS A 117 -1.35 16.59 20.53
N THR A 118 -2.44 16.45 21.28
CA THR A 118 -2.97 15.14 21.65
C THR A 118 -3.37 14.35 20.39
N ARG A 119 -4.12 14.97 19.47
CA ARG A 119 -4.54 14.31 18.23
C ARG A 119 -3.35 13.85 17.39
N PHE A 120 -2.36 14.71 17.21
CA PHE A 120 -1.18 14.38 16.41
C PHE A 120 -0.35 13.27 17.05
N MET A 121 0.00 13.40 18.32
CA MET A 121 0.84 12.41 18.99
C MET A 121 0.14 11.06 19.13
N ASP A 122 -1.15 11.03 19.40
CA ASP A 122 -1.93 9.79 19.41
C ASP A 122 -1.94 9.11 18.04
N PHE A 123 -2.04 9.88 16.95
CA PHE A 123 -1.93 9.35 15.59
C PHE A 123 -0.52 8.80 15.32
N VAL A 124 0.54 9.56 15.69
CA VAL A 124 1.94 9.14 15.55
C VAL A 124 2.21 7.81 16.26
N HIS A 125 1.73 7.66 17.50
CA HIS A 125 1.94 6.44 18.29
C HIS A 125 1.21 5.22 17.70
N ASN A 126 0.05 5.44 17.07
CA ASN A 126 -0.76 4.36 16.50
C ASN A 126 -0.39 4.02 15.06
N ASP A 127 0.32 4.89 14.34
CA ASP A 127 0.77 4.61 12.97
C ASP A 127 2.04 3.77 12.96
N SER A 128 2.07 2.73 12.14
CA SER A 128 3.16 1.75 12.10
C SER A 128 4.49 2.28 11.54
N TYR A 129 4.44 3.36 10.74
CA TYR A 129 5.62 4.03 10.21
C TYR A 129 6.08 5.14 11.17
N LEU A 130 5.18 6.07 11.51
CA LEU A 130 5.51 7.26 12.30
C LEU A 130 6.06 6.90 13.69
N SER A 131 5.48 5.90 14.35
CA SER A 131 5.95 5.45 15.68
C SER A 131 7.39 4.95 15.72
N LYS A 132 7.96 4.56 14.58
CA LYS A 132 9.33 4.05 14.47
C LYS A 132 10.33 5.09 13.97
N HIS A 133 9.85 6.23 13.48
CA HIS A 133 10.66 7.28 12.86
C HIS A 133 10.54 8.62 13.59
N GLN A 134 10.22 8.59 14.91
CA GLN A 134 10.25 9.80 15.73
C GLN A 134 11.67 10.40 15.80
N GLY A 135 11.77 11.70 15.66
CA GLY A 135 13.02 12.45 15.59
C GLY A 135 13.61 12.58 14.17
N GLU A 136 12.91 12.10 13.16
CA GLU A 136 13.35 12.08 11.77
C GLU A 136 12.36 12.80 10.85
N TYR A 137 12.82 13.19 9.66
CA TYR A 137 11.93 13.56 8.56
C TYR A 137 11.42 12.29 7.86
N ALA A 138 10.14 12.30 7.50
CA ALA A 138 9.56 11.21 6.73
C ALA A 138 10.22 11.11 5.35
N GLU A 139 10.75 9.92 5.02
CA GLU A 139 11.35 9.67 3.71
C GLU A 139 10.27 9.66 2.61
N PRO A 140 10.57 10.21 1.42
CA PRO A 140 9.69 10.12 0.28
C PRO A 140 9.36 8.65 -0.07
N TYR A 141 8.08 8.38 -0.33
CA TYR A 141 7.55 7.07 -0.74
C TYR A 141 7.94 5.88 0.15
N SER A 142 8.12 6.15 1.45
CA SER A 142 8.41 5.11 2.44
C SER A 142 7.16 4.47 3.06
N LEU A 143 6.00 5.07 2.85
CA LEU A 143 4.72 4.56 3.32
C LEU A 143 4.16 3.54 2.31
N TYR A 144 4.48 2.27 2.52
CA TYR A 144 4.07 1.17 1.64
C TYR A 144 2.65 0.69 1.93
N ASN A 145 1.87 0.41 0.88
CA ASN A 145 0.61 -0.30 1.02
C ASN A 145 0.81 -1.60 1.80
N PRO A 146 -0.09 -1.92 2.74
CA PRO A 146 0.00 -3.13 3.56
C PRO A 146 -0.04 -4.42 2.73
N TRP A 147 0.41 -5.52 3.34
CA TRP A 147 0.38 -6.84 2.76
C TRP A 147 -1.03 -7.25 2.31
N VAL A 148 -1.10 -7.81 1.11
CA VAL A 148 -2.28 -8.46 0.55
C VAL A 148 -1.99 -9.94 0.43
N HIS A 149 -2.93 -10.80 0.82
CA HIS A 149 -2.82 -12.25 0.78
C HIS A 149 -3.98 -12.81 -0.04
N ARG A 150 -3.71 -13.50 -1.15
CA ARG A 150 -4.72 -14.10 -2.01
C ARG A 150 -4.48 -15.59 -2.19
N ILE A 151 -5.57 -16.34 -2.27
CA ILE A 151 -5.56 -17.76 -2.63
C ILE A 151 -6.55 -17.95 -3.77
N ASP A 152 -6.06 -18.57 -4.84
CA ASP A 152 -6.84 -19.00 -5.99
C ASP A 152 -6.84 -20.53 -6.03
N VAL A 153 -8.00 -21.11 -6.33
CA VAL A 153 -8.15 -22.56 -6.46
C VAL A 153 -8.78 -22.89 -7.81
N SER A 154 -8.24 -23.85 -8.49
CA SER A 154 -8.76 -24.41 -9.74
C SER A 154 -8.91 -25.91 -9.60
N TYR A 155 -10.08 -26.44 -9.89
CA TYR A 155 -10.33 -27.87 -10.00
C TYR A 155 -10.90 -28.19 -11.38
N LYS A 156 -10.34 -29.25 -12.02
CA LYS A 156 -10.83 -29.77 -13.29
C LYS A 156 -10.95 -31.29 -13.20
N HIS A 157 -11.95 -31.81 -13.88
CA HIS A 157 -12.12 -33.27 -14.01
C HIS A 157 -12.37 -33.66 -15.46
N ASP A 158 -11.62 -34.67 -15.92
CA ASP A 158 -11.67 -35.22 -17.27
C ASP A 158 -12.48 -36.51 -17.30
N PHE A 159 -13.64 -36.50 -17.93
CA PHE A 159 -14.43 -37.67 -18.27
C PHE A 159 -13.98 -38.15 -19.64
N THR A 160 -13.28 -39.30 -19.68
CA THR A 160 -12.70 -39.83 -20.92
C THR A 160 -13.44 -41.09 -21.37
N LEU A 161 -13.81 -41.12 -22.67
CA LEU A 161 -14.41 -42.27 -23.34
C LEU A 161 -13.65 -42.52 -24.64
N ASN A 162 -13.31 -43.80 -24.89
CA ASN A 162 -12.72 -44.24 -26.15
C ASN A 162 -13.83 -44.78 -27.07
N VAL A 163 -13.96 -44.23 -28.27
CA VAL A 163 -14.92 -44.66 -29.29
C VAL A 163 -14.13 -45.08 -30.53
N GLY A 164 -13.99 -46.37 -30.74
CA GLY A 164 -13.13 -46.91 -31.78
C GLY A 164 -11.65 -46.55 -31.56
N LYS A 165 -11.08 -45.76 -32.49
CA LYS A 165 -9.69 -45.29 -32.40
C LYS A 165 -9.58 -43.85 -31.86
N THR A 166 -10.69 -43.22 -31.55
CA THR A 166 -10.74 -41.82 -31.14
C THR A 166 -10.97 -41.72 -29.63
N LYS A 167 -10.19 -40.90 -28.97
CA LYS A 167 -10.34 -40.55 -27.56
C LYS A 167 -11.17 -39.28 -27.43
N HIS A 168 -12.26 -39.37 -26.68
CA HIS A 168 -13.15 -38.25 -26.40
C HIS A 168 -13.03 -37.89 -24.91
N THR A 169 -12.78 -36.63 -24.60
CA THR A 169 -12.69 -36.14 -23.23
C THR A 169 -13.61 -34.92 -23.04
N LEU A 170 -14.51 -35.06 -22.07
CA LEU A 170 -15.28 -33.93 -21.55
C LEU A 170 -14.62 -33.45 -20.26
N GLN A 171 -14.06 -32.26 -20.27
CA GLN A 171 -13.46 -31.64 -19.11
C GLN A 171 -14.44 -30.65 -18.49
N LEU A 172 -14.76 -30.82 -17.22
CA LEU A 172 -15.44 -29.83 -16.39
C LEU A 172 -14.40 -29.10 -15.54
N SER A 173 -14.54 -27.76 -15.44
CA SER A 173 -13.67 -26.93 -14.61
C SER A 173 -14.47 -26.05 -13.66
N CYS A 174 -13.92 -25.82 -12.49
CA CYS A 174 -14.38 -24.84 -11.51
C CYS A 174 -13.15 -24.09 -11.01
N ASP A 175 -13.11 -22.79 -11.28
CA ASP A 175 -12.05 -21.90 -10.85
C ASP A 175 -12.61 -20.88 -9.85
N VAL A 176 -12.04 -20.79 -8.66
CA VAL A 176 -12.41 -19.80 -7.64
C VAL A 176 -11.22 -18.90 -7.39
N LYS A 177 -11.41 -17.61 -7.66
CA LYS A 177 -10.42 -16.56 -7.40
C LYS A 177 -10.68 -15.88 -6.08
N ASN A 178 -9.58 -15.56 -5.38
CA ASN A 178 -9.61 -14.87 -4.09
C ASN A 178 -10.48 -15.61 -3.04
N VAL A 179 -10.22 -16.91 -2.85
CA VAL A 179 -10.98 -17.79 -1.95
C VAL A 179 -11.06 -17.26 -0.52
N LEU A 180 -10.02 -16.55 -0.04
CA LEU A 180 -10.04 -15.95 1.29
C LEU A 180 -11.19 -14.97 1.48
N ASN A 181 -11.52 -14.21 0.42
CA ASN A 181 -12.61 -13.25 0.43
C ASN A 181 -14.00 -13.92 0.48
N LEU A 182 -14.13 -15.15 0.00
CA LEU A 182 -15.35 -15.94 0.13
C LEU A 182 -15.71 -16.20 1.60
N PHE A 183 -14.70 -16.43 2.45
CA PHE A 183 -14.90 -16.69 3.88
C PHE A 183 -15.04 -15.42 4.71
N ASN A 184 -14.31 -14.37 4.34
CA ASN A 184 -14.38 -13.07 5.03
C ASN A 184 -14.14 -11.94 4.02
N SER A 185 -15.10 -11.05 3.86
CA SER A 185 -15.05 -9.93 2.91
C SER A 185 -13.88 -8.95 3.11
N LYS A 186 -13.20 -9.01 4.25
CA LYS A 186 -12.00 -8.21 4.54
C LYS A 186 -10.69 -8.90 4.15
N TRP A 187 -10.72 -10.18 3.82
CA TRP A 187 -9.54 -10.96 3.45
C TRP A 187 -9.30 -10.91 1.93
N GLY A 188 -8.05 -11.01 1.51
CA GLY A 188 -7.67 -10.96 0.11
C GLY A 188 -7.94 -9.63 -0.58
N VAL A 189 -8.15 -8.57 0.18
CA VAL A 189 -8.50 -7.22 -0.27
C VAL A 189 -7.30 -6.30 -0.12
N SER A 190 -6.96 -5.54 -1.15
CA SER A 190 -5.97 -4.48 -1.03
C SER A 190 -6.50 -3.33 -0.18
N LYS A 191 -5.58 -2.55 0.35
CA LYS A 191 -5.91 -1.31 1.05
C LYS A 191 -5.37 -0.13 0.25
N TYR A 192 -5.97 1.02 0.43
CA TYR A 192 -5.48 2.30 -0.08
C TYR A 192 -5.47 3.32 1.06
N LEU A 193 -4.81 4.44 0.83
CA LEU A 193 -4.73 5.51 1.81
C LEU A 193 -6.12 5.98 2.21
N ASN A 194 -6.35 6.17 3.51
CA ASN A 194 -7.63 6.64 4.02
C ASN A 194 -7.94 8.05 3.46
N PRO A 195 -9.09 8.27 2.81
CA PRO A 195 -9.46 9.58 2.26
C PRO A 195 -9.50 10.72 3.28
N GLU A 196 -9.71 10.41 4.56
CA GLU A 196 -9.67 11.39 5.65
C GLU A 196 -8.27 12.01 5.83
N ILE A 197 -7.21 11.29 5.44
CA ILE A 197 -5.82 11.77 5.47
C ILE A 197 -5.47 12.53 4.17
N GLY A 198 -6.33 12.46 3.16
CA GLY A 198 -6.12 13.06 1.85
C GLY A 198 -5.47 12.12 0.84
N SER A 199 -5.25 12.62 -0.40
CA SER A 199 -4.58 11.86 -1.47
C SER A 199 -3.07 11.70 -1.23
N ASP A 200 -2.48 12.68 -0.53
CA ASP A 200 -1.14 12.65 0.03
C ASP A 200 -1.29 12.84 1.54
N PRO A 201 -0.63 12.03 2.38
CA PRO A 201 -0.83 12.09 3.83
C PRO A 201 -0.24 13.37 4.43
N ARG A 202 -1.06 14.43 4.46
CA ARG A 202 -0.76 15.75 5.02
C ARG A 202 -1.45 15.88 6.37
N ILE A 203 -0.73 15.56 7.42
CA ILE A 203 -1.31 15.38 8.77
C ILE A 203 -0.92 16.49 9.75
N LEU A 204 -0.09 17.41 9.33
CA LEU A 204 0.38 18.51 10.17
C LEU A 204 0.44 19.80 9.33
N LYS A 205 -0.03 20.91 9.90
CA LYS A 205 -0.05 22.22 9.27
C LYS A 205 0.84 23.19 10.04
N TYR A 206 1.71 23.91 9.34
CA TYR A 206 2.47 25.01 9.91
C TYR A 206 1.59 26.25 10.02
N GLU A 207 1.51 26.86 11.20
CA GLU A 207 0.66 28.03 11.49
C GLU A 207 1.47 29.32 11.72
N GLY A 208 2.78 29.25 11.50
CA GLY A 208 3.68 30.39 11.70
C GLY A 208 4.51 30.24 12.97
N VAL A 209 5.04 31.38 13.45
CA VAL A 209 5.88 31.43 14.65
C VAL A 209 5.15 32.09 15.80
N ASP A 210 5.40 31.61 17.00
CA ASP A 210 4.90 32.25 18.22
C ASP A 210 5.67 33.53 18.59
N LYS A 211 5.29 34.16 19.69
CA LYS A 211 5.93 35.40 20.19
C LYS A 211 7.39 35.22 20.60
N GLN A 212 7.81 33.99 20.83
CA GLN A 212 9.19 33.62 21.14
C GLN A 212 10.02 33.21 19.92
N GLY A 213 9.40 33.16 18.72
CA GLY A 213 10.06 32.81 17.46
C GLY A 213 10.09 31.30 17.18
N TYR A 214 9.33 30.48 17.91
CA TYR A 214 9.21 29.05 17.65
C TYR A 214 8.09 28.74 16.66
N ALA A 215 8.35 27.81 15.74
CA ALA A 215 7.32 27.30 14.84
C ALA A 215 6.18 26.64 15.61
N THR A 216 4.95 26.89 15.20
CA THR A 216 3.74 26.33 15.79
C THR A 216 2.94 25.57 14.74
N PHE A 217 2.30 24.48 15.17
CA PHE A 217 1.62 23.55 14.29
C PHE A 217 0.19 23.25 14.75
N SER A 218 -0.69 23.00 13.80
CA SER A 218 -2.04 22.50 14.05
C SER A 218 -2.25 21.13 13.38
N THR A 219 -3.20 20.38 13.90
CA THR A 219 -3.55 19.06 13.40
C THR A 219 -4.97 19.09 12.84
N PRO A 220 -5.20 18.66 11.58
CA PRO A 220 -6.54 18.56 11.03
C PRO A 220 -7.47 17.75 11.94
N GLU A 221 -8.74 18.18 12.08
CA GLU A 221 -9.72 17.51 12.95
C GLU A 221 -9.95 16.04 12.61
N ALA A 222 -9.80 15.69 11.33
CA ALA A 222 -9.90 14.30 10.88
C ALA A 222 -8.77 13.40 11.39
N ILE A 223 -7.64 13.98 11.86
CA ILE A 223 -6.48 13.25 12.36
C ILE A 223 -6.55 13.15 13.87
N ASN A 224 -6.63 11.94 14.39
CA ASN A 224 -6.64 11.63 15.82
C ASN A 224 -6.20 10.17 16.05
N GLY A 225 -6.10 9.75 17.31
CA GLY A 225 -5.66 8.39 17.66
C GLY A 225 -6.52 7.23 17.13
N ASN A 226 -7.73 7.49 16.67
CA ASN A 226 -8.61 6.48 16.07
C ASN A 226 -8.51 6.46 14.53
N THR A 227 -7.87 7.45 13.93
CA THR A 227 -7.73 7.56 12.48
C THR A 227 -6.83 6.46 11.97
N GLN A 228 -7.33 5.65 11.05
CA GLN A 228 -6.55 4.57 10.43
C GLN A 228 -5.89 5.10 9.16
N THR A 229 -4.59 4.88 9.00
CA THR A 229 -3.84 5.25 7.79
C THR A 229 -4.41 4.59 6.53
N TRP A 230 -4.90 3.36 6.67
CA TRP A 230 -5.33 2.53 5.57
C TRP A 230 -6.81 2.14 5.65
N THR A 231 -7.51 2.22 4.52
CA THR A 231 -8.87 1.71 4.38
C THR A 231 -8.95 0.59 3.34
N LEU A 232 -9.97 -0.26 3.44
CA LEU A 232 -10.17 -1.38 2.52
C LEU A 232 -10.64 -0.89 1.14
N ASN A 233 -10.13 -1.50 0.08
CA ASN A 233 -10.60 -1.26 -1.27
C ASN A 233 -11.87 -2.08 -1.53
N HIS A 234 -13.02 -1.42 -1.57
CA HIS A 234 -14.33 -2.04 -1.82
C HIS A 234 -14.68 -2.20 -3.31
N GLY A 235 -13.70 -2.03 -4.20
CA GLY A 235 -13.92 -2.22 -5.64
C GLY A 235 -14.29 -3.68 -5.97
N ILE A 236 -15.16 -3.88 -6.97
CA ILE A 236 -15.62 -5.21 -7.39
C ILE A 236 -14.49 -6.16 -7.77
N GLY A 237 -13.37 -5.65 -8.29
CA GLY A 237 -12.17 -6.43 -8.60
C GLY A 237 -11.43 -7.01 -7.37
N GLN A 238 -11.85 -6.64 -6.15
CA GLN A 238 -11.30 -7.18 -4.91
C GLN A 238 -12.12 -8.36 -4.37
N CYS A 239 -13.35 -8.55 -4.87
CA CYS A 239 -14.23 -9.63 -4.46
C CYS A 239 -13.76 -10.98 -5.03
N TRP A 240 -14.16 -12.06 -4.35
CA TRP A 240 -14.04 -13.38 -4.92
C TRP A 240 -14.99 -13.54 -6.12
N TYR A 241 -14.60 -14.39 -7.04
CA TYR A 241 -15.50 -14.86 -8.09
C TYR A 241 -15.18 -16.29 -8.47
N ALA A 242 -16.19 -16.98 -8.99
CA ALA A 242 -16.04 -18.33 -9.48
C ALA A 242 -16.46 -18.41 -10.96
N SER A 243 -15.78 -19.27 -11.71
CA SER A 243 -16.16 -19.62 -13.08
C SER A 243 -16.30 -21.13 -13.23
N ILE A 244 -17.29 -21.55 -13.99
CA ILE A 244 -17.51 -22.95 -14.37
C ILE A 244 -17.32 -23.03 -15.88
N GLY A 245 -16.51 -23.99 -16.31
CA GLY A 245 -16.21 -24.21 -17.72
C GLY A 245 -16.46 -25.67 -18.14
N ILE A 246 -16.84 -25.84 -19.40
CA ILE A 246 -16.98 -27.12 -20.05
C ILE A 246 -16.11 -27.09 -21.32
N LYS A 247 -15.23 -28.09 -21.49
CA LYS A 247 -14.38 -28.22 -22.67
C LYS A 247 -14.49 -29.65 -23.22
N TYR A 248 -14.71 -29.74 -24.51
CA TYR A 248 -14.68 -31.02 -25.20
C TYR A 248 -13.43 -31.13 -26.06
N ILE A 249 -12.71 -32.27 -25.90
CA ILE A 249 -11.45 -32.57 -26.59
C ILE A 249 -11.63 -33.90 -27.28
N PHE A 250 -11.23 -33.97 -28.53
CA PHE A 250 -11.19 -35.25 -29.28
C PHE A 250 -9.86 -35.37 -30.02
N ASN A 251 -9.29 -36.56 -30.05
CA ASN A 251 -8.02 -36.89 -30.68
C ASN A 251 -8.13 -38.22 -31.45
#